data_cb8285bfedecfe9a50f94485283922a6
#
_entry.id   cb8285bfedecfe9a50f94485283922a6
#
_cell.length_a   1.000
_cell.length_b   1.000
_cell.length_c   1.000
_cell.angle_alpha   90.00
_cell.angle_beta   90.00
_cell.angle_gamma   90.00
#
_symmetry.space_group_name_H-M   'P 1'
#
loop_
_entity.id
_entity.type
_entity.pdbx_description
1 polymer ?
#
loop_
_entity_poly.entity_id
_entity_poly.type
_entity_poly.pdbx_seq_one_letter_code
_entity_poly.pdbx_strand_id
1 'polypeptide(L)'
;MPEFEYNLRLAQAVSAALTGAGFTSHVLIGAAGTAISLDERTRVARREGARLFLSLHHDSVQPHYLQDWRVDGVARRYSDHFRGYSVFVSGLNRQARASAAFATLLGEGLLREGLTPSLHHAEPIPGENRPLLDARIGLYRFDGLAVLRTAEMPAVLLEAAVIVHRAEEEQVRDGRVARRVAAAVADAVRRFCEREAGRPAPADAASEAPP
;
A
#
# COMPACT_ATOMS: atom_id res chain seq x y z
N MET A 1 -2.12 13.28 15.60
CA MET A 1 -3.21 12.43 15.08
C MET A 1 -2.68 11.01 15.02
N PRO A 2 -3.39 9.98 15.46
CA PRO A 2 -2.97 8.58 15.35
C PRO A 2 -2.90 8.14 13.88
N GLU A 3 -2.05 7.16 13.56
CA GLU A 3 -1.87 6.63 12.20
C GLU A 3 -3.19 6.17 11.56
N PHE A 4 -4.05 5.48 12.32
CA PHE A 4 -5.31 4.97 11.76
C PHE A 4 -6.24 6.06 11.22
N GLU A 5 -6.21 7.28 11.78
CA GLU A 5 -7.00 8.41 11.27
C GLU A 5 -6.47 8.90 9.92
N TYR A 6 -5.15 8.93 9.74
CA TYR A 6 -4.51 9.23 8.46
C TYR A 6 -4.87 8.16 7.42
N ASN A 7 -4.76 6.87 7.81
CA ASN A 7 -5.09 5.74 6.95
C ASN A 7 -6.56 5.77 6.50
N LEU A 8 -7.49 6.10 7.41
CA LEU A 8 -8.91 6.23 7.08
C LEU A 8 -9.17 7.35 6.07
N ARG A 9 -8.59 8.53 6.30
CA ARG A 9 -8.71 9.67 5.35
C ARG A 9 -8.14 9.34 3.99
N LEU A 10 -6.99 8.66 3.95
CA LEU A 10 -6.39 8.20 2.70
C LEU A 10 -7.30 7.20 1.99
N ALA A 11 -7.81 6.20 2.70
CA ALA A 11 -8.71 5.20 2.13
C ALA A 11 -10.00 5.82 1.58
N GLN A 12 -10.57 6.81 2.26
CA GLN A 12 -11.72 7.56 1.77
C GLN A 12 -11.41 8.36 0.50
N ALA A 13 -10.24 9.00 0.44
CA ALA A 13 -9.80 9.71 -0.76
C ALA A 13 -9.60 8.77 -1.96
N VAL A 14 -8.99 7.62 -1.73
CA VAL A 14 -8.82 6.55 -2.74
C VAL A 14 -10.18 6.04 -3.21
N SER A 15 -11.10 5.75 -2.29
CA SER A 15 -12.46 5.32 -2.61
C SER A 15 -13.19 6.34 -3.51
N ALA A 16 -13.13 7.61 -3.16
CA ALA A 16 -13.73 8.68 -3.97
C ALA A 16 -13.11 8.77 -5.38
N ALA A 17 -11.78 8.66 -5.48
CA ALA A 17 -11.09 8.67 -6.78
C ALA A 17 -11.43 7.46 -7.65
N LEU A 18 -11.54 6.26 -7.05
CA LEU A 18 -12.00 5.05 -7.75
C LEU A 18 -13.42 5.21 -8.26
N THR A 19 -14.34 5.72 -7.44
CA THR A 19 -15.73 6.02 -7.87
C THR A 19 -15.74 7.01 -9.01
N GLY A 20 -14.98 8.10 -8.91
CA GLY A 20 -14.85 9.10 -9.99
C GLY A 20 -14.27 8.56 -11.28
N ALA A 21 -13.45 7.51 -11.20
CA ALA A 21 -12.89 6.79 -12.35
C ALA A 21 -13.80 5.66 -12.89
N GLY A 22 -15.02 5.51 -12.34
CA GLY A 22 -16.00 4.51 -12.78
C GLY A 22 -15.90 3.16 -12.09
N PHE A 23 -15.03 2.99 -11.09
CA PHE A 23 -14.93 1.77 -10.29
C PHE A 23 -15.89 1.86 -9.10
N THR A 24 -17.04 1.22 -9.19
CA THR A 24 -18.08 1.24 -8.14
C THR A 24 -18.04 0.04 -7.20
N SER A 25 -17.40 -1.06 -7.62
CA SER A 25 -17.27 -2.29 -6.83
C SER A 25 -15.96 -2.30 -6.01
N HIS A 26 -15.89 -1.50 -4.96
CA HIS A 26 -14.80 -1.53 -3.98
C HIS A 26 -15.33 -1.44 -2.56
N VAL A 27 -14.62 -2.05 -1.61
CA VAL A 27 -15.02 -2.13 -0.21
C VAL A 27 -13.90 -1.58 0.68
N LEU A 28 -14.25 -0.69 1.60
CA LEU A 28 -13.34 -0.22 2.64
C LEU A 28 -13.42 -1.16 3.86
N ILE A 29 -12.34 -1.88 4.12
CA ILE A 29 -12.23 -2.80 5.25
C ILE A 29 -11.63 -2.05 6.45
N GLY A 30 -12.30 -2.12 7.62
CA GLY A 30 -11.83 -1.47 8.84
C GLY A 30 -12.24 0.01 9.00
N ALA A 31 -13.02 0.56 8.08
CA ALA A 31 -13.46 1.97 8.12
C ALA A 31 -14.47 2.28 9.25
N ALA A 32 -15.14 1.28 9.79
CA ALA A 32 -16.17 1.46 10.81
C ALA A 32 -15.64 1.63 12.25
N GLY A 33 -14.33 1.82 12.44
CA GLY A 33 -13.72 1.99 13.77
C GLY A 33 -13.65 0.70 14.61
N THR A 34 -14.14 -0.42 14.11
CA THR A 34 -14.03 -1.73 14.78
C THR A 34 -12.68 -2.36 14.42
N ALA A 35 -11.93 -2.78 15.43
CA ALA A 35 -10.69 -3.52 15.22
C ALA A 35 -10.98 -4.86 14.55
N ILE A 36 -10.53 -5.00 13.30
CA ILE A 36 -10.64 -6.24 12.51
C ILE A 36 -9.26 -6.90 12.48
N SER A 37 -9.18 -8.20 12.82
CA SER A 37 -7.92 -8.96 12.77
C SER A 37 -7.37 -9.01 11.33
N LEU A 38 -6.06 -9.23 11.21
CA LEU A 38 -5.40 -9.31 9.89
C LEU A 38 -6.00 -10.42 9.01
N ASP A 39 -6.28 -11.58 9.62
CA ASP A 39 -6.91 -12.71 8.91
C ASP A 39 -8.35 -12.41 8.48
N GLU A 40 -9.09 -11.66 9.30
CA GLU A 40 -10.45 -11.27 8.92
C GLU A 40 -10.45 -10.31 7.74
N ARG A 41 -9.48 -9.42 7.63
CA ARG A 41 -9.35 -8.51 6.48
C ARG A 41 -9.26 -9.27 5.16
N THR A 42 -8.40 -10.30 5.10
CA THR A 42 -8.24 -11.10 3.88
C THR A 42 -9.43 -12.03 3.63
N ARG A 43 -10.11 -12.53 4.71
CA ARG A 43 -11.36 -13.28 4.58
C ARG A 43 -12.52 -12.43 4.04
N VAL A 44 -12.65 -11.18 4.51
CA VAL A 44 -13.63 -10.25 3.96
C VAL A 44 -13.37 -10.01 2.48
N ALA A 45 -12.13 -9.69 2.11
CA ALA A 45 -11.77 -9.45 0.71
C ALA A 45 -12.12 -10.66 -0.18
N ARG A 46 -11.82 -11.88 0.28
CA ARG A 46 -12.20 -13.12 -0.43
C ARG A 46 -13.72 -13.28 -0.56
N ARG A 47 -14.47 -13.08 0.52
CA ARG A 47 -15.93 -13.21 0.53
C ARG A 47 -16.61 -12.22 -0.42
N GLU A 48 -16.07 -11.02 -0.53
CA GLU A 48 -16.53 -9.99 -1.46
C GLU A 48 -16.04 -10.22 -2.91
N GLY A 49 -15.32 -11.29 -3.18
CA GLY A 49 -14.80 -11.59 -4.52
C GLY A 49 -13.76 -10.59 -5.03
N ALA A 50 -13.00 -9.97 -4.12
CA ALA A 50 -12.03 -8.96 -4.48
C ALA A 50 -10.97 -9.51 -5.45
N ARG A 51 -10.71 -8.76 -6.53
CA ARG A 51 -9.68 -9.07 -7.53
C ARG A 51 -8.33 -8.40 -7.24
N LEU A 52 -8.30 -7.50 -6.26
CA LEU A 52 -7.12 -6.80 -5.78
C LEU A 52 -7.32 -6.43 -4.31
N PHE A 53 -6.27 -6.60 -3.49
CA PHE A 53 -6.22 -6.12 -2.11
C PHE A 53 -5.15 -5.05 -1.98
N LEU A 54 -5.55 -3.85 -1.54
CA LEU A 54 -4.63 -2.74 -1.28
C LEU A 54 -4.73 -2.34 0.19
N SER A 55 -3.62 -2.49 0.94
CA SER A 55 -3.47 -2.01 2.31
C SER A 55 -2.86 -0.62 2.30
N LEU A 56 -3.50 0.34 2.96
CA LEU A 56 -3.08 1.74 3.00
C LEU A 56 -2.63 2.11 4.40
N HIS A 57 -1.40 2.55 4.52
CA HIS A 57 -0.73 2.88 5.77
C HIS A 57 0.06 4.19 5.65
N HIS A 58 0.54 4.67 6.80
CA HIS A 58 1.54 5.71 6.91
C HIS A 58 2.66 5.22 7.83
N ASP A 59 3.85 5.50 7.41
CA ASP A 59 5.08 4.96 7.97
C ASP A 59 5.58 5.75 9.19
N SER A 60 6.49 5.11 9.89
CA SER A 60 7.33 5.69 10.93
C SER A 60 8.78 5.28 10.67
N VAL A 61 9.68 5.64 11.57
CA VAL A 61 11.09 5.25 11.51
C VAL A 61 11.49 4.47 12.76
N GLN A 62 12.62 3.78 12.70
CA GLN A 62 13.17 3.08 13.86
C GLN A 62 13.38 4.03 15.05
N PRO A 63 13.15 3.58 16.29
CA PRO A 63 13.17 4.44 17.48
C PRO A 63 14.44 5.27 17.68
N HIS A 64 15.59 4.77 17.23
CA HIS A 64 16.88 5.47 17.37
C HIS A 64 17.02 6.70 16.45
N TYR A 65 16.17 6.85 15.43
CA TYR A 65 16.08 8.05 14.59
C TYR A 65 15.14 9.10 15.15
N LEU A 66 14.34 8.77 16.18
CA LEU A 66 13.36 9.68 16.72
C LEU A 66 13.99 10.63 17.75
N GLN A 67 13.69 11.91 17.63
CA GLN A 67 14.08 12.98 18.54
C GLN A 67 12.86 13.51 19.29
N ASP A 68 13.07 13.95 20.53
CA ASP A 68 12.00 14.56 21.30
C ASP A 68 11.70 15.98 20.82
N TRP A 69 10.43 16.33 20.81
CA TRP A 69 9.95 17.63 20.39
C TRP A 69 8.76 18.07 21.26
N ARG A 70 8.58 19.39 21.43
CA ARG A 70 7.39 19.94 22.05
C ARG A 70 6.65 20.85 21.08
N VAL A 71 5.35 20.59 20.88
CA VAL A 71 4.45 21.40 20.07
C VAL A 71 3.25 21.76 20.94
N ASP A 72 3.00 23.03 21.13
CA ASP A 72 1.89 23.56 21.96
C ASP A 72 1.88 22.92 23.37
N GLY A 73 3.06 22.74 23.96
CA GLY A 73 3.23 22.13 25.29
C GLY A 73 3.12 20.59 25.33
N VAL A 74 2.75 19.95 24.23
CA VAL A 74 2.61 18.48 24.13
C VAL A 74 3.93 17.87 23.69
N ALA A 75 4.41 16.85 24.45
CA ALA A 75 5.58 16.07 24.07
C ALA A 75 5.24 15.18 22.86
N ARG A 76 6.09 15.24 21.85
CA ARG A 76 6.00 14.45 20.61
C ARG A 76 7.39 13.93 20.24
N ARG A 77 7.44 13.00 19.30
CA ARG A 77 8.68 12.50 18.69
C ARG A 77 8.63 12.73 17.19
N TYR A 78 9.75 13.10 16.61
CA TYR A 78 9.88 13.35 15.17
C TYR A 78 11.22 12.83 14.64
N SER A 79 11.30 12.69 13.34
CA SER A 79 12.55 12.49 12.61
C SER A 79 12.44 13.12 11.23
N ASP A 80 13.32 14.06 10.91
CA ASP A 80 13.41 14.62 9.54
C ASP A 80 14.41 13.84 8.67
N HIS A 81 14.79 12.63 9.10
CA HIS A 81 15.83 11.85 8.43
C HIS A 81 15.29 11.13 7.18
N PHE A 82 14.11 10.51 7.29
CA PHE A 82 13.49 9.80 6.17
C PHE A 82 12.13 10.37 5.84
N ARG A 83 11.80 10.33 4.56
CA ARG A 83 10.52 10.78 4.01
C ARG A 83 10.18 10.00 2.75
N GLY A 84 8.93 10.10 2.31
CA GLY A 84 8.46 9.50 1.07
C GLY A 84 7.66 8.23 1.30
N TYR A 85 7.25 7.61 0.20
CA TYR A 85 6.42 6.42 0.20
C TYR A 85 7.23 5.14 0.03
N SER A 86 6.65 4.01 0.46
CA SER A 86 7.19 2.68 0.21
C SER A 86 6.07 1.73 -0.24
N VAL A 87 6.36 0.85 -1.18
CA VAL A 87 5.42 -0.15 -1.72
C VAL A 87 5.93 -1.54 -1.38
N PHE A 88 5.05 -2.37 -0.81
CA PHE A 88 5.42 -3.73 -0.38
C PHE A 88 4.59 -4.78 -1.07
N VAL A 89 5.26 -5.88 -1.43
CA VAL A 89 4.66 -7.13 -1.91
C VAL A 89 5.22 -8.32 -1.12
N SER A 90 4.49 -9.44 -1.12
CA SER A 90 5.03 -10.69 -0.59
C SER A 90 5.31 -11.68 -1.73
N GLY A 91 6.50 -12.27 -1.71
CA GLY A 91 6.86 -13.38 -2.60
C GLY A 91 6.10 -14.67 -2.28
N LEU A 92 5.50 -14.75 -1.08
CA LEU A 92 4.69 -15.88 -0.62
C LEU A 92 3.20 -15.75 -0.94
N ASN A 93 2.77 -14.64 -1.54
CA ASN A 93 1.40 -14.50 -2.04
C ASN A 93 1.17 -15.46 -3.21
N ARG A 94 0.00 -16.11 -3.25
CA ARG A 94 -0.35 -17.04 -4.36
C ARG A 94 -0.34 -16.36 -5.73
N GLN A 95 -0.55 -15.05 -5.76
CA GLN A 95 -0.54 -14.23 -6.98
C GLN A 95 0.62 -13.21 -6.97
N ALA A 96 1.79 -13.60 -6.49
CA ALA A 96 2.96 -12.71 -6.32
C ALA A 96 3.34 -11.95 -7.60
N ARG A 97 3.23 -12.59 -8.79
CA ARG A 97 3.52 -11.93 -10.07
C ARG A 97 2.52 -10.80 -10.36
N ALA A 98 1.23 -11.02 -10.12
CA ALA A 98 0.20 -10.01 -10.32
C ALA A 98 0.32 -8.90 -9.26
N SER A 99 0.66 -9.25 -8.01
CA SER A 99 0.98 -8.28 -6.95
C SER A 99 2.13 -7.36 -7.37
N ALA A 100 3.24 -7.92 -7.86
CA ALA A 100 4.38 -7.14 -8.35
C ALA A 100 4.01 -6.27 -9.56
N ALA A 101 3.21 -6.79 -10.48
CA ALA A 101 2.75 -6.02 -11.65
C ALA A 101 1.89 -4.81 -11.24
N PHE A 102 0.96 -4.98 -10.30
CA PHE A 102 0.18 -3.87 -9.75
C PHE A 102 1.06 -2.90 -8.96
N ALA A 103 1.97 -3.39 -8.11
CA ALA A 103 2.88 -2.57 -7.34
C ALA A 103 3.78 -1.69 -8.23
N THR A 104 4.25 -2.22 -9.37
CA THR A 104 5.00 -1.44 -10.36
C THR A 104 4.15 -0.31 -10.96
N LEU A 105 2.91 -0.60 -11.37
CA LEU A 105 1.99 0.43 -11.89
C LEU A 105 1.71 1.52 -10.85
N LEU A 106 1.51 1.12 -9.60
CA LEU A 106 1.29 2.03 -8.48
C LEU A 106 2.51 2.92 -8.24
N GLY A 107 3.71 2.34 -8.10
CA GLY A 107 4.94 3.10 -7.87
C GLY A 107 5.26 4.08 -9.00
N GLU A 108 5.06 3.67 -10.26
CA GLU A 108 5.17 4.58 -11.42
C GLU A 108 4.12 5.70 -11.37
N GLY A 109 2.90 5.40 -10.93
CA GLY A 109 1.84 6.38 -10.72
C GLY A 109 2.23 7.41 -9.65
N LEU A 110 2.73 6.96 -8.51
CA LEU A 110 3.17 7.82 -7.40
C LEU A 110 4.31 8.77 -7.85
N LEU A 111 5.26 8.28 -8.64
CA LEU A 111 6.30 9.14 -9.23
C LEU A 111 5.72 10.21 -10.17
N ARG A 112 4.76 9.85 -11.03
CA ARG A 112 4.10 10.83 -11.92
C ARG A 112 3.35 11.90 -11.15
N GLU A 113 2.79 11.55 -9.99
CA GLU A 113 2.15 12.50 -9.07
C GLU A 113 3.17 13.33 -8.26
N GLY A 114 4.48 13.18 -8.51
CA GLY A 114 5.54 13.94 -7.86
C GLY A 114 5.83 13.51 -6.42
N LEU A 115 5.45 12.29 -6.03
CA LEU A 115 5.85 11.69 -4.76
C LEU A 115 7.24 11.05 -4.90
N THR A 116 7.99 11.02 -3.79
CA THR A 116 9.35 10.47 -3.76
C THR A 116 9.35 9.14 -3.01
N PRO A 117 10.03 8.08 -3.49
CA PRO A 117 10.15 6.85 -2.74
C PRO A 117 11.09 7.00 -1.54
N SER A 118 10.76 6.32 -0.44
CA SER A 118 11.65 6.16 0.70
C SER A 118 12.43 4.86 0.60
N LEU A 119 13.73 4.90 0.90
CA LEU A 119 14.61 3.73 0.77
C LEU A 119 15.11 3.20 2.12
N HIS A 120 14.60 3.70 3.23
CA HIS A 120 15.08 3.34 4.58
C HIS A 120 14.80 1.89 4.97
N HIS A 121 13.78 1.26 4.41
CA HIS A 121 13.52 -0.16 4.68
C HIS A 121 14.58 -1.12 4.13
N ALA A 122 15.47 -0.64 3.26
CA ALA A 122 16.61 -1.41 2.78
C ALA A 122 17.87 -1.25 3.66
N GLU A 123 17.83 -0.41 4.70
CA GLU A 123 18.98 -0.22 5.60
C GLU A 123 19.34 -1.55 6.29
N PRO A 124 20.64 -1.90 6.37
CA PRO A 124 21.10 -3.15 6.94
C PRO A 124 21.13 -3.11 8.48
N ILE A 125 19.98 -2.78 9.08
CA ILE A 125 19.81 -2.63 10.54
C ILE A 125 18.69 -3.55 11.05
N PRO A 126 18.70 -3.92 12.35
CA PRO A 126 17.62 -4.68 12.96
C PRO A 126 16.26 -3.97 12.82
N GLY A 127 15.24 -4.70 12.35
CA GLY A 127 13.90 -4.17 12.12
C GLY A 127 13.65 -3.70 10.69
N GLU A 128 14.71 -3.43 9.92
CA GLU A 128 14.68 -3.10 8.50
C GLU A 128 15.31 -4.22 7.63
N ASN A 129 16.15 -3.89 6.68
CA ASN A 129 16.84 -4.81 5.79
C ASN A 129 15.89 -5.62 4.88
N ARG A 130 14.88 -4.93 4.33
CA ARG A 130 13.94 -5.53 3.38
C ARG A 130 14.57 -5.61 2.00
N PRO A 131 14.45 -6.75 1.28
CA PRO A 131 14.88 -6.83 -0.10
C PRO A 131 14.23 -5.75 -0.96
N LEU A 132 15.04 -4.84 -1.48
CA LEU A 132 14.62 -3.78 -2.40
C LEU A 132 14.55 -4.36 -3.82
N LEU A 133 13.37 -4.39 -4.40
CA LEU A 133 13.13 -4.95 -5.74
C LEU A 133 13.31 -3.91 -6.85
N ASP A 134 12.90 -2.68 -6.60
CA ASP A 134 13.11 -1.54 -7.51
C ASP A 134 13.23 -0.24 -6.69
N ALA A 135 14.45 0.30 -6.62
CA ALA A 135 14.75 1.53 -5.88
C ALA A 135 14.07 2.76 -6.49
N ARG A 136 13.86 2.77 -7.81
CA ARG A 136 13.25 3.91 -8.53
C ARG A 136 11.83 4.19 -8.05
N ILE A 137 11.10 3.15 -7.69
CA ILE A 137 9.70 3.22 -7.26
C ILE A 137 9.49 2.79 -5.80
N GLY A 138 10.55 2.61 -5.03
CA GLY A 138 10.45 2.20 -3.62
C GLY A 138 9.71 0.88 -3.41
N LEU A 139 9.93 -0.11 -4.29
CA LEU A 139 9.27 -1.41 -4.24
C LEU A 139 10.12 -2.42 -3.46
N TYR A 140 9.52 -3.02 -2.45
CA TYR A 140 10.15 -3.98 -1.54
C TYR A 140 9.44 -5.32 -1.51
N ARG A 141 10.18 -6.38 -1.16
CA ARG A 141 9.60 -7.64 -0.73
C ARG A 141 9.57 -7.71 0.79
N PHE A 142 8.40 -8.00 1.35
CA PHE A 142 8.23 -8.22 2.78
C PHE A 142 7.28 -9.39 3.06
N ASP A 143 7.85 -10.59 3.20
CA ASP A 143 7.11 -11.84 3.39
C ASP A 143 6.50 -11.96 4.80
N GLY A 144 6.94 -11.13 5.77
CA GLY A 144 6.40 -11.06 7.12
C GLY A 144 5.02 -10.40 7.23
N LEU A 145 4.59 -9.62 6.22
CA LEU A 145 3.28 -8.96 6.23
C LEU A 145 2.15 -9.98 6.01
N ALA A 146 1.44 -10.30 7.08
CA ALA A 146 0.41 -11.34 7.08
C ALA A 146 -0.66 -11.11 6.00
N VAL A 147 -1.20 -9.89 5.90
CA VAL A 147 -2.25 -9.56 4.92
C VAL A 147 -1.79 -9.77 3.47
N LEU A 148 -0.52 -9.50 3.16
CA LEU A 148 0.01 -9.70 1.82
C LEU A 148 0.22 -11.19 1.51
N ARG A 149 0.70 -11.94 2.51
CA ARG A 149 0.98 -13.37 2.37
C ARG A 149 -0.29 -14.21 2.28
N THR A 150 -1.33 -13.87 3.09
CA THR A 150 -2.54 -14.68 3.23
C THR A 150 -3.65 -14.29 2.27
N ALA A 151 -3.57 -13.15 1.61
CA ALA A 151 -4.53 -12.76 0.57
C ALA A 151 -4.49 -13.75 -0.61
N GLU A 152 -5.67 -14.17 -1.07
CA GLU A 152 -5.80 -15.11 -2.20
C GLU A 152 -5.79 -14.39 -3.56
N MET A 153 -5.97 -13.07 -3.56
CA MET A 153 -5.85 -12.19 -4.72
C MET A 153 -4.51 -11.46 -4.71
N PRO A 154 -4.13 -10.77 -5.81
CA PRO A 154 -3.00 -9.84 -5.81
C PRO A 154 -3.11 -8.87 -4.64
N ALA A 155 -2.02 -8.70 -3.88
CA ALA A 155 -2.03 -7.89 -2.67
C ALA A 155 -0.79 -7.00 -2.59
N VAL A 156 -1.00 -5.72 -2.27
CA VAL A 156 0.03 -4.70 -2.13
C VAL A 156 -0.24 -3.88 -0.87
N LEU A 157 0.81 -3.49 -0.16
CA LEU A 157 0.73 -2.50 0.91
C LEU A 157 1.49 -1.24 0.49
N LEU A 158 0.87 -0.10 0.70
CA LEU A 158 1.43 1.22 0.50
C LEU A 158 1.61 1.91 1.85
N GLU A 159 2.83 2.27 2.17
CA GLU A 159 3.15 3.31 3.14
C GLU A 159 3.20 4.65 2.38
N ALA A 160 2.21 5.50 2.59
CA ALA A 160 2.00 6.68 1.74
C ALA A 160 2.94 7.84 2.04
N ALA A 161 3.44 7.93 3.26
CA ALA A 161 4.35 8.97 3.75
C ALA A 161 4.88 8.58 5.14
N VAL A 162 5.99 9.20 5.57
CA VAL A 162 6.55 9.05 6.91
C VAL A 162 5.94 10.11 7.83
N ILE A 163 4.95 9.75 8.66
CA ILE A 163 4.18 10.72 9.47
C ILE A 163 4.94 11.29 10.69
N VAL A 164 6.12 10.78 10.99
CA VAL A 164 7.01 11.39 12.00
C VAL A 164 7.93 12.44 11.40
N HIS A 165 7.98 12.59 10.07
CA HIS A 165 8.70 13.67 9.39
C HIS A 165 7.84 14.93 9.35
N ARG A 166 8.32 16.02 10.00
CA ARG A 166 7.53 17.22 10.25
C ARG A 166 6.89 17.84 9.00
N ALA A 167 7.67 18.03 7.96
CA ALA A 167 7.15 18.62 6.72
C ALA A 167 6.25 17.66 5.92
N GLU A 168 6.40 16.35 6.07
CA GLU A 168 5.54 15.36 5.43
C GLU A 168 4.21 15.23 6.17
N GLU A 169 4.23 15.19 7.50
CA GLU A 169 3.01 15.18 8.32
C GLU A 169 2.10 16.38 7.99
N GLU A 170 2.67 17.55 7.76
CA GLU A 170 1.91 18.73 7.33
C GLU A 170 1.19 18.47 6.00
N GLN A 171 1.87 17.90 5.01
CA GLN A 171 1.28 17.58 3.71
C GLN A 171 0.25 16.45 3.77
N VAL A 172 0.40 15.51 4.71
CA VAL A 172 -0.60 14.47 4.98
C VAL A 172 -1.84 15.10 5.63
N ARG A 173 -1.66 16.00 6.59
CA ARG A 173 -2.76 16.69 7.32
C ARG A 173 -3.62 17.55 6.42
N ASP A 174 -3.03 18.29 5.48
CA ASP A 174 -3.75 19.15 4.53
C ASP A 174 -4.30 18.40 3.30
N GLY A 175 -4.10 17.08 3.25
CA GLY A 175 -4.62 16.20 2.22
C GLY A 175 -3.87 16.25 0.88
N ARG A 176 -2.74 16.94 0.77
CA ARG A 176 -1.94 16.96 -0.47
C ARG A 176 -1.45 15.56 -0.85
N VAL A 177 -0.92 14.81 0.12
CA VAL A 177 -0.48 13.42 -0.09
C VAL A 177 -1.67 12.54 -0.49
N ALA A 178 -2.77 12.62 0.24
CA ALA A 178 -3.95 11.78 -0.03
C ALA A 178 -4.52 11.99 -1.45
N ARG A 179 -4.59 13.24 -1.94
CA ARG A 179 -5.05 13.52 -3.32
C ARG A 179 -4.13 12.91 -4.37
N ARG A 180 -2.81 13.06 -4.23
CA ARG A 180 -1.83 12.49 -5.17
C ARG A 180 -1.84 10.96 -5.16
N VAL A 181 -1.85 10.36 -3.98
CA VAL A 181 -1.94 8.90 -3.85
C VAL A 181 -3.25 8.38 -4.45
N ALA A 182 -4.37 9.04 -4.20
CA ALA A 182 -5.66 8.63 -4.74
C ALA A 182 -5.69 8.65 -6.28
N ALA A 183 -5.10 9.69 -6.90
CA ALA A 183 -4.95 9.76 -8.35
C ALA A 183 -4.06 8.63 -8.89
N ALA A 184 -2.91 8.38 -8.26
CA ALA A 184 -2.00 7.31 -8.63
C ALA A 184 -2.64 5.92 -8.52
N VAL A 185 -3.40 5.67 -7.44
CA VAL A 185 -4.11 4.40 -7.23
C VAL A 185 -5.18 4.20 -8.30
N ALA A 186 -6.00 5.22 -8.58
CA ALA A 186 -7.07 5.11 -9.60
C ALA A 186 -6.49 4.80 -10.99
N ASP A 187 -5.39 5.47 -11.39
CA ASP A 187 -4.69 5.17 -12.64
C ASP A 187 -4.09 3.75 -12.65
N ALA A 188 -3.44 3.35 -11.56
CA ALA A 188 -2.85 2.01 -11.45
C ALA A 188 -3.90 0.90 -11.53
N VAL A 189 -5.04 1.06 -10.86
CA VAL A 189 -6.17 0.10 -10.92
C VAL A 189 -6.72 0.02 -12.35
N ARG A 190 -6.95 1.14 -13.03
CA ARG A 190 -7.41 1.17 -14.41
C ARG A 190 -6.46 0.38 -15.32
N ARG A 191 -5.17 0.71 -15.30
CA ARG A 191 -4.14 0.06 -16.13
C ARG A 191 -3.97 -1.43 -15.80
N PHE A 192 -4.12 -1.80 -14.53
CA PHE A 192 -4.07 -3.19 -14.10
C PHE A 192 -5.27 -3.97 -14.65
N CYS A 193 -6.48 -3.44 -14.56
CA CYS A 193 -7.68 -4.07 -15.11
C CYS A 193 -7.62 -4.21 -16.63
N GLU A 194 -7.12 -3.20 -17.35
CA GLU A 194 -6.92 -3.26 -18.79
C GLU A 194 -5.95 -4.40 -19.19
N ARG A 195 -4.84 -4.55 -18.45
CA ARG A 195 -3.87 -5.64 -18.68
C ARG A 195 -4.46 -7.03 -18.40
N GLU A 196 -5.24 -7.16 -17.34
CA GLU A 196 -5.89 -8.43 -17.00
C GLU A 196 -6.98 -8.81 -18.02
N ALA A 197 -7.73 -7.84 -18.52
CA ALA A 197 -8.74 -8.07 -19.58
C ALA A 197 -8.12 -8.48 -20.92
N GLY A 198 -6.92 -8.02 -21.24
CA GLY A 198 -6.19 -8.39 -22.46
C GLY A 198 -5.39 -9.69 -22.38
N ARG A 199 -5.35 -10.34 -21.21
CA ARG A 199 -4.67 -11.65 -21.07
C ARG A 199 -5.55 -12.76 -21.64
N PRO A 200 -5.00 -13.65 -22.51
CA PRO A 200 -5.72 -14.85 -22.91
C PRO A 200 -6.08 -15.68 -21.68
N ALA A 201 -7.28 -16.25 -21.68
CA ALA A 201 -7.69 -17.20 -20.64
C ALA A 201 -6.60 -18.30 -20.51
N PRO A 202 -6.27 -18.77 -19.27
CA PRO A 202 -5.42 -19.91 -19.14
C PRO A 202 -5.99 -21.05 -20.00
N ALA A 203 -5.15 -21.62 -20.88
CA ALA A 203 -5.54 -22.82 -21.59
C ALA A 203 -5.95 -23.85 -20.55
N ASP A 204 -7.20 -24.26 -20.54
CA ASP A 204 -7.70 -25.30 -19.67
C ASP A 204 -6.72 -26.47 -19.74
N ALA A 205 -6.25 -26.90 -18.58
CA ALA A 205 -5.52 -28.15 -18.48
C ALA A 205 -6.41 -29.22 -19.11
N ALA A 206 -6.07 -29.59 -20.34
CA ALA A 206 -6.77 -30.62 -21.06
C ALA A 206 -6.87 -31.82 -20.13
N SER A 207 -8.09 -32.22 -19.83
CA SER A 207 -8.46 -33.45 -19.17
C SER A 207 -7.69 -34.59 -19.82
N GLU A 208 -6.58 -35.04 -19.23
CA GLU A 208 -6.08 -36.37 -19.46
C GLU A 208 -7.03 -37.35 -18.76
N ALA A 209 -7.99 -37.84 -19.53
CA ALA A 209 -8.70 -39.06 -19.15
C ALA A 209 -7.69 -40.23 -19.20
N PRO A 210 -7.56 -41.03 -18.15
CA PRO A 210 -6.76 -42.25 -18.21
C PRO A 210 -7.39 -43.29 -19.13
N PRO A 211 -6.57 -44.16 -19.76
CA PRO A 211 -7.02 -45.22 -20.67
C PRO A 211 -7.82 -46.31 -19.99
#